data_b3666aaa47713b2d596bba7a9eeaf694
#
_entry.id   b3666aaa47713b2d596bba7a9eeaf694
#
_cell.length_a   1.000
_cell.length_b   1.000
_cell.length_c   1.000
_cell.angle_alpha   90.00
_cell.angle_beta   90.00
_cell.angle_gamma   90.00
#
_symmetry.space_group_name_H-M   'P 1'
#
loop_
_entity.id
_entity.type
_entity.pdbx_description
1 polymer ?
#
loop_
_entity_poly.entity_id
_entity_poly.type
_entity_poly.pdbx_seq_one_letter_code
_entity_poly.pdbx_strand_id
1 'polypeptide(L)'
;MFISSGWQSKTALIMAFGMTSLAAIPAFLAAPATAVVEPYIVGQTFPSEQVTIPAGTVIPVELEKAEKIVVTPDETAPVTLLVASDLRSDAGTILIPAGSKIEGELRPVSAGTQFVAKALTLNNSNQRLPMRATSQVITERQILKKGTDVAEILKGAAIGAAASAVLAEIFGSIDFPEVLGGAGLGAIAGLLLGGRRQAEVIVVNPEEDLSLTLQSDLVL
;
A
#
# COMPACT_ATOMS: atom_id res chain seq x y z
N MET A 1 2.36 34.18 -45.14
CA MET A 1 1.74 33.26 -46.10
C MET A 1 0.78 32.43 -45.26
N PHE A 2 -0.47 32.92 -45.11
CA PHE A 2 -1.67 32.50 -45.81
C PHE A 2 -1.97 31.03 -45.52
N ILE A 3 -3.09 30.55 -45.04
CA ILE A 3 -4.54 30.91 -45.13
C ILE A 3 -5.20 29.97 -44.12
N SER A 4 -6.03 30.30 -43.12
CA SER A 4 -7.47 30.63 -43.21
C SER A 4 -8.38 29.44 -43.59
N SER A 5 -9.30 29.13 -42.80
CA SER A 5 -10.77 29.24 -42.82
C SER A 5 -11.38 27.95 -42.26
N GLY A 6 -12.37 27.90 -41.36
CA GLY A 6 -13.59 28.65 -41.31
C GLY A 6 -14.73 27.80 -41.84
N TRP A 7 -15.81 27.75 -41.10
CA TRP A 7 -17.20 27.74 -41.59
C TRP A 7 -18.08 26.70 -40.89
N GLN A 8 -19.04 27.15 -40.25
CA GLN A 8 -20.32 27.80 -40.41
C GLN A 8 -21.52 26.86 -40.23
N SER A 9 -22.33 27.31 -39.35
CA SER A 9 -23.72 27.00 -39.08
C SER A 9 -24.62 26.95 -40.32
N LYS A 10 -25.63 26.11 -40.30
CA LYS A 10 -26.89 26.36 -41.04
C LYS A 10 -28.10 25.95 -40.22
N THR A 11 -28.78 26.95 -39.75
CA THR A 11 -30.21 27.02 -39.48
C THR A 11 -31.05 26.72 -40.72
N ALA A 12 -32.10 25.96 -40.59
CA ALA A 12 -33.21 25.95 -41.54
C ALA A 12 -34.53 25.80 -40.80
N LEU A 13 -35.24 26.87 -40.85
CA LEU A 13 -36.63 27.16 -40.55
C LEU A 13 -37.50 26.73 -41.74
N ILE A 14 -38.68 26.12 -41.55
CA ILE A 14 -39.85 26.13 -42.48
C ILE A 14 -41.03 25.54 -41.69
N MET A 15 -41.95 26.34 -41.36
CA MET A 15 -43.24 26.78 -41.95
C MET A 15 -44.38 25.78 -41.83
N ALA A 16 -45.39 26.31 -41.20
CA ALA A 16 -46.74 25.84 -41.03
C ALA A 16 -47.51 25.68 -42.36
N PHE A 17 -48.41 24.72 -42.39
CA PHE A 17 -49.65 24.85 -43.14
C PHE A 17 -50.74 24.04 -42.45
N GLY A 18 -51.79 24.71 -42.07
CA GLY A 18 -52.99 24.15 -41.55
C GLY A 18 -53.90 23.60 -42.66
N MET A 19 -54.77 22.75 -42.30
CA MET A 19 -56.12 22.69 -42.83
C MET A 19 -57.04 21.79 -42.05
N THR A 20 -58.12 22.32 -41.69
CA THR A 20 -59.36 21.80 -41.09
C THR A 20 -59.96 20.60 -41.86
N SER A 21 -60.46 19.57 -41.18
CA SER A 21 -61.60 18.76 -41.61
C SER A 21 -62.21 17.98 -40.46
N LEU A 22 -63.40 18.38 -40.13
CA LEU A 22 -64.64 17.67 -39.82
C LEU A 22 -64.61 16.27 -39.15
N ALA A 23 -65.21 16.29 -38.05
CA ALA A 23 -66.03 15.33 -37.33
C ALA A 23 -66.30 13.96 -37.97
N ALA A 24 -65.85 12.92 -37.20
CA ALA A 24 -66.56 11.65 -37.06
C ALA A 24 -66.30 11.15 -35.63
N ILE A 25 -67.32 11.08 -34.81
CA ILE A 25 -67.28 10.49 -33.50
C ILE A 25 -67.46 8.97 -33.66
N PRO A 26 -66.48 8.12 -33.46
CA PRO A 26 -66.73 6.74 -33.17
C PRO A 26 -66.85 6.61 -31.64
N ALA A 27 -67.99 6.08 -31.19
CA ALA A 27 -68.21 5.64 -29.84
C ALA A 27 -67.22 4.49 -29.55
N PHE A 28 -66.15 4.80 -28.89
CA PHE A 28 -65.26 3.77 -28.36
C PHE A 28 -65.86 3.25 -27.07
N LEU A 29 -66.28 1.96 -27.10
CA LEU A 29 -66.47 1.16 -25.94
C LEU A 29 -65.16 1.17 -25.11
N ALA A 30 -65.20 1.77 -23.94
CA ALA A 30 -64.10 1.74 -23.00
C ALA A 30 -63.90 0.30 -22.53
N ALA A 31 -62.89 -0.36 -23.08
CA ALA A 31 -62.37 -1.58 -22.47
C ALA A 31 -61.65 -1.17 -21.17
N PRO A 32 -61.87 -1.90 -20.07
CA PRO A 32 -61.10 -1.63 -18.85
C PRO A 32 -59.62 -1.82 -19.13
N ALA A 33 -58.86 -0.74 -19.04
CA ALA A 33 -57.40 -0.83 -19.03
C ALA A 33 -56.98 -1.58 -17.74
N THR A 34 -56.65 -2.84 -17.89
CA THR A 34 -55.91 -3.53 -16.84
C THR A 34 -54.54 -2.89 -16.81
N ALA A 35 -54.29 -2.03 -15.82
CA ALA A 35 -52.99 -1.54 -15.51
C ALA A 35 -52.14 -2.76 -15.10
N VAL A 36 -51.29 -3.20 -16.01
CA VAL A 36 -50.22 -4.11 -15.65
C VAL A 36 -49.27 -3.30 -14.78
N VAL A 37 -49.38 -3.48 -13.48
CA VAL A 37 -48.39 -2.99 -12.53
C VAL A 37 -47.15 -3.87 -12.75
N GLU A 38 -46.22 -3.38 -13.60
CA GLU A 38 -44.91 -4.01 -13.62
C GLU A 38 -44.33 -3.88 -12.22
N PRO A 39 -43.89 -4.98 -11.61
CA PRO A 39 -43.20 -4.89 -10.33
C PRO A 39 -41.92 -4.10 -10.56
N TYR A 40 -41.95 -2.82 -10.16
CA TYR A 40 -40.75 -2.02 -10.07
C TYR A 40 -39.86 -2.67 -9.00
N ILE A 41 -38.92 -3.51 -9.45
CA ILE A 41 -37.86 -4.01 -8.57
C ILE A 41 -37.03 -2.80 -8.22
N VAL A 42 -37.37 -2.14 -7.13
CA VAL A 42 -36.45 -1.24 -6.45
C VAL A 42 -35.26 -2.12 -6.09
N GLY A 43 -34.21 -2.02 -6.90
CA GLY A 43 -32.94 -2.63 -6.55
C GLY A 43 -32.56 -2.06 -5.19
N GLN A 44 -32.80 -2.86 -4.14
CA GLN A 44 -32.24 -2.54 -2.85
C GLN A 44 -30.74 -2.67 -3.00
N THR A 45 -30.08 -1.56 -3.26
CA THR A 45 -28.65 -1.42 -3.00
C THR A 45 -28.51 -1.56 -1.49
N PHE A 46 -28.26 -2.80 -1.05
CA PHE A 46 -27.76 -3.01 0.31
C PHE A 46 -26.47 -2.21 0.39
N PRO A 47 -26.35 -1.23 1.29
CA PRO A 47 -25.07 -0.61 1.51
C PRO A 47 -24.11 -1.76 1.86
N SER A 48 -23.08 -1.93 1.04
CA SER A 48 -21.99 -2.84 1.40
C SER A 48 -21.51 -2.35 2.76
N GLU A 49 -21.71 -3.16 3.78
CA GLU A 49 -21.28 -2.84 5.13
C GLU A 49 -19.76 -2.73 5.06
N GLN A 50 -19.26 -1.50 4.93
CA GLN A 50 -17.83 -1.24 4.88
C GLN A 50 -17.27 -1.57 6.25
N VAL A 51 -16.47 -2.60 6.29
CA VAL A 51 -15.80 -3.01 7.52
C VAL A 51 -14.65 -2.04 7.75
N THR A 52 -14.67 -1.39 8.91
CA THR A 52 -13.64 -0.41 9.29
C THR A 52 -12.86 -0.94 10.48
N ILE A 53 -11.54 -0.93 10.38
CA ILE A 53 -10.62 -1.23 11.46
C ILE A 53 -10.22 0.09 12.10
N PRO A 54 -10.47 0.31 13.41
CA PRO A 54 -10.23 1.59 14.05
C PRO A 54 -8.75 1.91 14.19
N ALA A 55 -8.43 3.20 14.19
CA ALA A 55 -7.12 3.70 14.59
C ALA A 55 -6.72 3.17 15.98
N GLY A 56 -5.43 2.98 16.21
CA GLY A 56 -4.91 2.36 17.43
C GLY A 56 -4.86 0.83 17.41
N THR A 57 -5.44 0.18 16.40
CA THR A 57 -5.31 -1.28 16.26
C THR A 57 -3.85 -1.65 15.98
N VAL A 58 -3.36 -2.66 16.69
CA VAL A 58 -2.00 -3.19 16.55
C VAL A 58 -2.02 -4.39 15.61
N ILE A 59 -1.13 -4.38 14.63
CA ILE A 59 -0.98 -5.43 13.63
C ILE A 59 0.40 -6.06 13.81
N PRO A 60 0.48 -7.35 14.18
CA PRO A 60 1.73 -8.09 14.27
C PRO A 60 2.27 -8.35 12.86
N VAL A 61 3.58 -8.19 12.68
CA VAL A 61 4.23 -8.33 11.38
C VAL A 61 5.51 -9.17 11.45
N GLU A 62 5.85 -9.75 10.29
CA GLU A 62 7.07 -10.53 10.08
C GLU A 62 7.68 -10.21 8.72
N LEU A 63 8.88 -10.70 8.45
CA LEU A 63 9.51 -10.67 7.12
C LEU A 63 9.25 -11.98 6.36
N GLU A 64 9.10 -11.89 5.03
CA GLU A 64 8.86 -13.07 4.18
C GLU A 64 10.06 -14.03 4.14
N LYS A 65 11.28 -13.49 4.11
CA LYS A 65 12.50 -14.27 3.85
C LYS A 65 13.66 -14.00 4.81
N ALA A 66 13.61 -12.89 5.53
CA ALA A 66 14.67 -12.49 6.43
C ALA A 66 14.18 -12.57 7.88
N GLU A 67 15.10 -12.74 8.81
CA GLU A 67 14.79 -12.72 10.25
C GLU A 67 14.91 -11.31 10.82
N LYS A 68 15.75 -10.47 10.21
CA LYS A 68 16.06 -9.11 10.67
C LYS A 68 16.42 -8.19 9.51
N ILE A 69 16.40 -6.89 9.76
CA ILE A 69 16.80 -5.86 8.81
C ILE A 69 17.96 -5.07 9.40
N VAL A 70 18.99 -4.81 8.59
CA VAL A 70 20.13 -4.00 9.00
C VAL A 70 20.17 -2.74 8.13
N VAL A 71 20.10 -1.59 8.77
CA VAL A 71 20.15 -0.27 8.11
C VAL A 71 21.12 0.67 8.81
N THR A 72 21.59 1.70 8.11
CA THR A 72 22.32 2.80 8.79
C THR A 72 21.32 3.75 9.47
N PRO A 73 21.73 4.51 10.50
CA PRO A 73 20.85 5.42 11.23
C PRO A 73 20.17 6.50 10.37
N ASP A 74 20.81 6.89 9.27
CA ASP A 74 20.33 7.96 8.38
C ASP A 74 19.67 7.41 7.09
N GLU A 75 19.52 6.09 6.99
CA GLU A 75 18.99 5.43 5.80
C GLU A 75 17.48 5.42 5.76
N THR A 76 16.92 5.72 4.59
CA THR A 76 15.52 5.40 4.27
C THR A 76 15.50 4.17 3.39
N ALA A 77 14.95 3.07 3.89
CA ALA A 77 14.90 1.79 3.20
C ALA A 77 13.45 1.34 2.95
N PRO A 78 13.06 1.05 1.70
CA PRO A 78 11.77 0.45 1.42
C PRO A 78 11.74 -0.99 1.96
N VAL A 79 10.68 -1.33 2.67
CA VAL A 79 10.51 -2.65 3.28
C VAL A 79 9.09 -3.14 3.04
N THR A 80 8.95 -4.42 2.72
CA THR A 80 7.66 -5.12 2.68
C THR A 80 7.61 -6.12 3.83
N LEU A 81 6.60 -5.97 4.65
CA LEU A 81 6.30 -6.85 5.77
C LEU A 81 5.10 -7.73 5.44
N LEU A 82 5.00 -8.87 6.10
CA LEU A 82 3.80 -9.72 6.09
C LEU A 82 3.06 -9.57 7.41
N VAL A 83 1.76 -9.71 7.36
CA VAL A 83 0.94 -9.83 8.57
C VAL A 83 1.18 -11.22 9.15
N ALA A 84 1.70 -11.30 10.37
CA ALA A 84 2.12 -12.55 11.00
C ALA A 84 0.95 -13.45 11.43
N SER A 85 -0.20 -12.85 11.78
CA SER A 85 -1.41 -13.58 12.20
C SER A 85 -2.67 -12.89 11.76
N ASP A 86 -3.76 -13.66 11.61
CA ASP A 86 -5.07 -13.11 11.25
C ASP A 86 -5.53 -12.02 12.22
N LEU A 87 -5.84 -10.84 11.71
CA LEU A 87 -6.57 -9.82 12.48
C LEU A 87 -8.07 -10.11 12.39
N ARG A 88 -8.71 -10.28 13.53
CA ARG A 88 -10.12 -10.62 13.61
C ARG A 88 -10.93 -9.52 14.31
N SER A 89 -12.20 -9.41 13.92
CA SER A 89 -13.16 -8.60 14.66
C SER A 89 -13.57 -9.31 15.96
N ASP A 90 -14.25 -8.59 16.85
CA ASP A 90 -14.83 -9.16 18.07
C ASP A 90 -15.83 -10.30 17.79
N ALA A 91 -16.45 -10.30 16.62
CA ALA A 91 -17.33 -11.37 16.15
C ALA A 91 -16.57 -12.58 15.55
N GLY A 92 -15.22 -12.56 15.53
CA GLY A 92 -14.37 -13.63 14.99
C GLY A 92 -14.17 -13.61 13.47
N THR A 93 -14.74 -12.64 12.77
CA THR A 93 -14.54 -12.48 11.32
C THR A 93 -13.10 -12.03 11.02
N ILE A 94 -12.43 -12.68 10.06
CA ILE A 94 -11.09 -12.27 9.64
C ILE A 94 -11.21 -10.97 8.86
N LEU A 95 -10.54 -9.94 9.34
CA LEU A 95 -10.46 -8.61 8.71
C LEU A 95 -9.23 -8.51 7.82
N ILE A 96 -8.06 -8.84 8.35
CA ILE A 96 -6.81 -8.92 7.60
C ILE A 96 -6.26 -10.33 7.77
N PRO A 97 -6.18 -11.13 6.71
CA PRO A 97 -5.62 -12.48 6.82
C PRO A 97 -4.09 -12.44 6.97
N ALA A 98 -3.56 -13.42 7.67
CA ALA A 98 -2.12 -13.66 7.74
C ALA A 98 -1.51 -13.78 6.32
N GLY A 99 -0.26 -13.35 6.18
CA GLY A 99 0.43 -13.30 4.88
C GLY A 99 -0.02 -12.14 3.97
N SER A 100 -0.91 -11.25 4.42
CA SER A 100 -1.18 -9.98 3.72
C SER A 100 0.08 -9.11 3.73
N LYS A 101 0.34 -8.41 2.61
CA LYS A 101 1.57 -7.63 2.43
C LYS A 101 1.36 -6.18 2.87
N ILE A 102 2.27 -5.68 3.69
CA ILE A 102 2.33 -4.27 4.10
C ILE A 102 3.56 -3.63 3.49
N GLU A 103 3.35 -2.73 2.54
CA GLU A 103 4.41 -1.95 1.91
C GLU A 103 4.64 -0.65 2.68
N GLY A 104 5.89 -0.35 2.97
CA GLY A 104 6.29 0.84 3.69
C GLY A 104 7.77 1.12 3.57
N GLU A 105 8.28 1.92 4.50
CA GLU A 105 9.70 2.25 4.57
C GLU A 105 10.15 2.45 6.00
N LEU A 106 11.36 2.02 6.29
CA LEU A 106 12.10 2.44 7.48
C LEU A 106 12.63 3.84 7.22
N ARG A 107 12.40 4.76 8.14
CA ARG A 107 12.85 6.16 8.05
C ARG A 107 13.61 6.58 9.30
N PRO A 108 14.65 7.39 9.14
CA PRO A 108 15.26 8.06 10.27
C PRO A 108 14.27 9.05 10.91
N VAL A 109 14.24 9.04 12.23
CA VAL A 109 13.53 10.01 13.06
C VAL A 109 14.49 10.54 14.12
N SER A 110 14.14 11.63 14.80
CA SER A 110 15.04 12.30 15.75
C SER A 110 15.64 11.39 16.84
N ALA A 111 14.93 10.32 17.22
CA ALA A 111 15.36 9.41 18.27
C ALA A 111 15.89 8.05 17.75
N GLY A 112 15.81 7.75 16.45
CA GLY A 112 16.21 6.45 15.90
C GLY A 112 15.63 6.22 14.53
N THR A 113 15.14 5.00 14.27
CA THR A 113 14.49 4.59 13.02
C THR A 113 13.08 4.13 13.30
N GLN A 114 12.15 4.42 12.40
CA GLN A 114 10.75 4.03 12.51
C GLN A 114 10.23 3.49 11.17
N PHE A 115 9.45 2.44 11.22
CA PHE A 115 8.73 1.95 10.04
C PHE A 115 7.44 2.74 9.84
N VAL A 116 7.19 3.15 8.60
CA VAL A 116 5.97 3.86 8.18
C VAL A 116 5.31 3.09 7.06
N ALA A 117 4.15 2.50 7.34
CA ALA A 117 3.33 1.78 6.37
C ALA A 117 2.61 2.76 5.43
N LYS A 118 2.51 2.39 4.16
CA LYS A 118 1.87 3.18 3.09
C LYS A 118 0.69 2.45 2.46
N ALA A 119 0.78 1.14 2.32
CA ALA A 119 -0.26 0.34 1.70
C ALA A 119 -0.32 -1.07 2.28
N LEU A 120 -1.52 -1.62 2.29
CA LEU A 120 -1.83 -3.01 2.62
C LEU A 120 -2.36 -3.70 1.37
N THR A 121 -1.83 -4.88 1.05
CA THR A 121 -2.37 -5.76 0.01
C THR A 121 -2.88 -7.03 0.67
N LEU A 122 -4.18 -7.26 0.60
CA LEU A 122 -4.81 -8.42 1.20
C LEU A 122 -4.44 -9.70 0.46
N ASN A 123 -4.04 -10.74 1.21
CA ASN A 123 -3.60 -12.02 0.64
C ASN A 123 -4.73 -12.77 -0.09
N ASN A 124 -5.98 -12.64 0.37
CA ASN A 124 -7.14 -13.35 -0.16
C ASN A 124 -7.75 -12.73 -1.43
N SER A 125 -7.56 -11.45 -1.67
CA SER A 125 -8.20 -10.72 -2.79
C SER A 125 -7.22 -9.95 -3.66
N ASN A 126 -5.94 -9.87 -3.28
CA ASN A 126 -4.94 -8.98 -3.89
C ASN A 126 -5.37 -7.50 -3.95
N GLN A 127 -6.37 -7.11 -3.17
CA GLN A 127 -6.82 -5.74 -3.08
C GLN A 127 -5.77 -4.91 -2.36
N ARG A 128 -5.35 -3.82 -3.00
CA ARG A 128 -4.39 -2.87 -2.45
C ARG A 128 -5.14 -1.68 -1.85
N LEU A 129 -4.95 -1.47 -0.56
CA LEU A 129 -5.61 -0.44 0.23
C LEU A 129 -4.57 0.57 0.74
N PRO A 130 -4.85 1.88 0.71
CA PRO A 130 -4.01 2.86 1.36
C PRO A 130 -4.08 2.64 2.89
N MET A 131 -2.91 2.63 3.53
CA MET A 131 -2.80 2.37 4.96
C MET A 131 -1.87 3.38 5.61
N ARG A 132 -2.20 3.78 6.83
CA ARG A 132 -1.33 4.59 7.67
C ARG A 132 -1.11 3.88 9.00
N ALA A 133 0.06 3.30 9.16
CA ALA A 133 0.47 2.71 10.42
C ALA A 133 1.95 2.97 10.64
N THR A 134 2.36 2.99 11.88
CA THR A 134 3.76 3.18 12.26
C THR A 134 4.16 2.17 13.33
N SER A 135 5.44 1.79 13.32
CA SER A 135 6.04 1.05 14.43
C SER A 135 6.38 1.97 15.60
N GLN A 136 6.81 1.39 16.69
CA GLN A 136 7.59 2.12 17.68
C GLN A 136 8.92 2.62 17.08
N VAL A 137 9.56 3.57 17.75
CA VAL A 137 10.88 4.07 17.34
C VAL A 137 11.95 3.13 17.88
N ILE A 138 12.78 2.64 16.97
CA ILE A 138 13.90 1.74 17.26
C ILE A 138 15.13 2.61 17.53
N THR A 139 15.59 2.62 18.76
CA THR A 139 16.70 3.45 19.22
C THR A 139 18.01 2.72 19.39
N GLU A 140 17.95 1.38 19.40
CA GLU A 140 19.12 0.53 19.62
C GLU A 140 20.05 0.57 18.42
N ARG A 141 21.31 0.91 18.67
CA ARG A 141 22.35 1.02 17.67
C ARG A 141 23.50 0.07 17.98
N GLN A 142 24.02 -0.56 16.97
CA GLN A 142 25.17 -1.46 17.08
C GLN A 142 26.37 -0.89 16.33
N ILE A 143 27.53 -0.93 16.97
CA ILE A 143 28.79 -0.49 16.37
C ILE A 143 29.57 -1.72 15.91
N LEU A 144 29.70 -1.88 14.60
CA LEU A 144 30.48 -2.93 13.96
C LEU A 144 31.88 -2.41 13.68
N LYS A 145 32.90 -3.16 14.11
CA LYS A 145 34.33 -2.82 13.94
C LYS A 145 35.03 -3.93 13.15
N LYS A 146 36.13 -3.59 12.49
CA LYS A 146 37.00 -4.58 11.87
C LYS A 146 37.48 -5.57 12.91
N GLY A 147 37.16 -6.86 12.74
CA GLY A 147 37.45 -7.93 13.72
C GLY A 147 36.27 -8.35 14.58
N THR A 148 35.11 -7.66 14.49
CA THR A 148 33.84 -8.16 15.05
C THR A 148 33.38 -9.33 14.20
N ASP A 149 32.85 -10.36 14.85
CA ASP A 149 32.18 -11.46 14.14
C ASP A 149 30.82 -10.97 13.61
N VAL A 150 30.88 -10.32 12.45
CA VAL A 150 29.68 -9.77 11.80
C VAL A 150 28.84 -10.84 11.14
N ALA A 151 29.39 -12.03 10.92
CA ALA A 151 28.68 -13.11 10.27
C ALA A 151 27.42 -13.50 11.07
N GLU A 152 27.51 -13.56 12.39
CA GLU A 152 26.38 -13.88 13.25
C GLU A 152 25.32 -12.75 13.25
N ILE A 153 25.75 -11.47 13.24
CA ILE A 153 24.86 -10.33 13.23
C ILE A 153 24.13 -10.23 11.87
N LEU A 154 24.82 -10.56 10.77
CA LEU A 154 24.28 -10.43 9.42
C LEU A 154 23.60 -11.71 8.92
N LYS A 155 23.72 -12.81 9.66
CA LYS A 155 23.05 -14.06 9.30
C LYS A 155 21.54 -13.87 9.25
N GLY A 156 20.92 -14.27 8.14
CA GLY A 156 19.48 -14.14 7.93
C GLY A 156 19.00 -12.68 7.79
N ALA A 157 19.89 -11.70 7.66
CA ALA A 157 19.52 -10.30 7.60
C ALA A 157 19.25 -9.80 6.17
N ALA A 158 18.21 -9.00 5.99
CA ALA A 158 18.07 -8.10 4.85
C ALA A 158 18.87 -6.82 5.14
N ILE A 159 19.81 -6.47 4.27
CA ILE A 159 20.69 -5.31 4.48
C ILE A 159 20.26 -4.16 3.60
N GLY A 160 20.08 -2.98 4.17
CA GLY A 160 19.81 -1.75 3.44
C GLY A 160 20.96 -1.34 2.50
N ALA A 161 20.65 -0.53 1.49
CA ALA A 161 21.64 -0.14 0.48
C ALA A 161 22.81 0.65 1.07
N ALA A 162 22.54 1.61 1.96
CA ALA A 162 23.58 2.38 2.62
C ALA A 162 24.36 1.52 3.62
N ALA A 163 23.66 0.66 4.38
CA ALA A 163 24.32 -0.27 5.28
C ALA A 163 25.25 -1.22 4.54
N SER A 164 24.84 -1.79 3.40
CA SER A 164 25.67 -2.67 2.58
C SER A 164 26.94 -1.98 2.08
N ALA A 165 26.84 -0.72 1.66
CA ALA A 165 27.99 0.07 1.20
C ALA A 165 28.99 0.33 2.33
N VAL A 166 28.51 0.71 3.52
CA VAL A 166 29.37 0.97 4.69
C VAL A 166 30.02 -0.31 5.20
N LEU A 167 29.28 -1.42 5.21
CA LEU A 167 29.82 -2.72 5.61
C LEU A 167 30.89 -3.22 4.63
N ALA A 168 30.66 -3.05 3.31
CA ALA A 168 31.65 -3.41 2.29
C ALA A 168 32.94 -2.60 2.43
N GLU A 169 32.88 -1.33 2.82
CA GLU A 169 34.07 -0.49 3.06
C GLU A 169 34.92 -1.03 4.22
N ILE A 170 34.31 -1.54 5.28
CA ILE A 170 35.01 -2.00 6.49
C ILE A 170 35.50 -3.43 6.37
N PHE A 171 34.69 -4.31 5.82
CA PHE A 171 34.90 -5.74 5.79
C PHE A 171 35.33 -6.28 4.42
N GLY A 172 35.28 -5.45 3.37
CA GLY A 172 35.52 -5.86 1.98
C GLY A 172 34.24 -6.43 1.34
N SER A 173 34.41 -7.11 0.21
CA SER A 173 33.28 -7.81 -0.43
C SER A 173 32.70 -8.85 0.51
N ILE A 174 31.44 -8.64 0.89
CA ILE A 174 30.72 -9.55 1.77
C ILE A 174 30.04 -10.57 0.86
N ASP A 175 30.71 -11.67 0.58
CA ASP A 175 30.13 -12.85 -0.06
C ASP A 175 29.42 -13.73 1.01
N PHE A 176 28.35 -13.19 1.60
CA PHE A 176 27.50 -14.01 2.45
C PHE A 176 26.38 -14.60 1.61
N PRO A 177 26.40 -15.92 1.31
CA PRO A 177 25.31 -16.57 0.60
C PRO A 177 24.00 -16.55 1.40
N GLU A 178 24.08 -16.20 2.68
CA GLU A 178 22.95 -16.12 3.61
C GLU A 178 22.36 -14.70 3.76
N VAL A 179 22.98 -13.67 3.13
CA VAL A 179 22.41 -12.33 3.09
C VAL A 179 21.29 -12.34 2.05
N LEU A 180 20.07 -12.32 2.54
CA LEU A 180 18.89 -12.21 1.69
C LEU A 180 18.82 -10.78 1.15
N GLY A 181 19.35 -10.57 -0.05
CA GLY A 181 19.10 -9.33 -0.77
C GLY A 181 17.60 -9.14 -0.91
N GLY A 182 17.01 -8.29 -0.07
CA GLY A 182 15.61 -7.94 -0.18
C GLY A 182 15.34 -7.43 -1.61
N ALA A 183 14.35 -8.00 -2.27
CA ALA A 183 13.90 -7.52 -3.57
C ALA A 183 13.49 -6.04 -3.41
N GLY A 184 14.29 -5.13 -3.95
CA GLY A 184 14.08 -3.69 -3.85
C GLY A 184 15.15 -2.91 -3.09
N LEU A 185 16.06 -3.56 -2.37
CA LEU A 185 17.22 -2.88 -1.77
C LEU A 185 18.34 -2.85 -2.83
N GLY A 186 18.33 -1.82 -3.64
CA GLY A 186 19.34 -1.64 -4.69
C GLY A 186 20.73 -1.48 -4.06
N ALA A 187 21.68 -2.32 -4.45
CA ALA A 187 23.08 -2.12 -4.14
C ALA A 187 23.55 -0.82 -4.80
N ILE A 188 23.59 0.25 -4.05
CA ILE A 188 24.31 1.47 -4.47
C ILE A 188 25.75 1.23 -4.07
N ALA A 189 26.56 0.81 -5.04
CA ALA A 189 28.01 0.87 -4.92
C ALA A 189 28.43 2.34 -4.88
N GLY A 190 28.20 3.00 -3.75
CA GLY A 190 28.71 4.33 -3.47
C GLY A 190 30.18 4.26 -3.16
N LEU A 191 30.98 4.88 -4.01
CA LEU A 191 32.41 5.07 -3.82
C LEU A 191 32.62 5.96 -2.60
N LEU A 192 32.67 5.39 -1.40
CA LEU A 192 33.06 6.10 -0.19
C LEU A 192 34.57 5.95 -0.03
N LEU A 193 35.29 6.98 -0.49
CA LEU A 193 36.72 7.14 -0.30
C LEU A 193 36.98 7.60 1.15
N GLY A 194 37.04 6.67 2.08
CA GLY A 194 37.41 7.01 3.43
C GLY A 194 37.51 5.75 4.30
N GLY A 195 38.72 5.36 4.67
CA GLY A 195 38.97 4.14 5.47
C GLY A 195 38.31 4.18 6.83
N ARG A 196 37.01 3.96 6.88
CA ARG A 196 36.24 3.79 8.13
C ARG A 196 36.66 2.49 8.80
N ARG A 197 36.89 2.55 10.09
CA ARG A 197 37.24 1.37 10.89
C ARG A 197 36.06 0.80 11.66
N GLN A 198 34.94 1.46 11.61
CA GLN A 198 33.69 1.08 12.29
C GLN A 198 32.48 1.61 11.55
N ALA A 199 31.39 0.88 11.62
CA ALA A 199 30.06 1.26 11.15
C ALA A 199 29.08 1.27 12.31
N GLU A 200 28.21 2.25 12.33
CA GLU A 200 27.04 2.26 13.18
C GLU A 200 25.83 1.78 12.37
N VAL A 201 25.14 0.77 12.86
CA VAL A 201 23.98 0.17 12.22
C VAL A 201 22.84 0.02 13.23
N ILE A 202 21.64 -0.03 12.73
CA ILE A 202 20.45 -0.39 13.48
C ILE A 202 20.04 -1.78 13.00
N VAL A 203 19.89 -2.72 13.92
CA VAL A 203 19.37 -4.06 13.66
C VAL A 203 17.91 -4.08 14.11
N VAL A 204 17.02 -4.35 13.18
CA VAL A 204 15.57 -4.35 13.39
C VAL A 204 15.06 -5.78 13.35
N ASN A 205 14.47 -6.25 14.42
CA ASN A 205 13.77 -7.52 14.49
C ASN A 205 12.28 -7.30 14.33
N PRO A 206 11.66 -7.66 13.19
CA PRO A 206 10.28 -7.29 12.91
C PRO A 206 9.27 -7.78 13.94
N GLU A 207 9.45 -8.99 14.44
CA GLU A 207 8.56 -9.57 15.43
C GLU A 207 8.56 -8.83 16.78
N GLU A 208 9.71 -8.26 17.16
CA GLU A 208 9.89 -7.56 18.43
C GLU A 208 9.71 -6.04 18.27
N ASP A 209 10.26 -5.46 17.19
CA ASP A 209 10.43 -4.02 17.03
C ASP A 209 9.34 -3.37 16.15
N LEU A 210 8.68 -4.16 15.27
CA LEU A 210 7.82 -3.61 14.23
C LEU A 210 6.32 -3.86 14.42
N SER A 211 5.84 -4.07 15.65
CA SER A 211 4.38 -4.05 15.88
C SER A 211 3.80 -2.74 15.34
N LEU A 212 2.93 -2.83 14.32
CA LEU A 212 2.39 -1.67 13.65
C LEU A 212 1.10 -1.19 14.32
N THR A 213 1.04 0.09 14.64
CA THR A 213 -0.16 0.73 15.16
C THR A 213 -0.81 1.58 14.08
N LEU A 214 -2.08 1.33 13.77
CA LEU A 214 -2.85 2.14 12.85
C LEU A 214 -2.97 3.58 13.34
N GLN A 215 -2.62 4.54 12.48
CA GLN A 215 -2.70 5.98 12.78
C GLN A 215 -4.03 6.59 12.33
N SER A 216 -4.77 5.90 11.50
CA SER A 216 -6.11 6.29 11.04
C SER A 216 -6.93 5.04 10.78
N ASP A 217 -8.24 5.20 10.77
CA ASP A 217 -9.16 4.14 10.42
C ASP A 217 -8.81 3.55 9.04
N LEU A 218 -8.88 2.22 8.94
CA LEU A 218 -8.69 1.48 7.70
C LEU A 218 -10.01 0.88 7.25
N VAL A 219 -10.46 1.29 6.08
CA VAL A 219 -11.68 0.79 5.44
C VAL A 219 -11.32 -0.35 4.50
N LEU A 220 -11.95 -1.51 4.66
CA LEU A 220 -11.74 -2.72 3.88
C LEU A 220 -12.75 -2.86 2.75
#